data_892774194313cb5221975ddfa0f0110c
#
_entry.id   892774194313cb5221975ddfa0f0110c
#
_cell.length_a   1.000
_cell.length_b   1.000
_cell.length_c   1.000
_cell.angle_alpha   90.00
_cell.angle_beta   90.00
_cell.angle_gamma   90.00
#
_symmetry.space_group_name_H-M   'P 1'
#
loop_
_entity.id
_entity.type
_entity.pdbx_description
1 polymer ?
#
loop_
_entity_poly.entity_id
_entity_poly.type
_entity_poly.pdbx_seq_one_letter_code
_entity_poly.pdbx_strand_id
1 'polypeptide(L)'
;MSPAIKSGQDATVNAQNLANLLATANATSIDTVLQLSTDQLQNINLAMVAAGPFASTVFGPSVDGTYITNYPGNLLTQGKVDHVIQVIVAHNLDEGLLFTDPGVTNDTSFEAFLSGFMPSIPTSKITQLATEIYPADFSGNVLPYTTQTERVTLAIGEGLVTCFALGTGIAYGNTTHDYQFSLFPGIHAQDTAYTFWNGETTDTLGIPLEVLVAQTMQTWFTDFAAGTLFSSASSSPLPALYGSGASTTNITSGGLTAVHDPAANSRCQFWLTGLTE
;
A
#
# COMPACT_ATOMS: atom_id res chain seq x y z
N MET A 1 -2.37 1.08 -7.88
CA MET A 1 -1.96 -0.18 -7.23
C MET A 1 -0.61 0.07 -6.58
N SER A 2 -0.50 -0.21 -5.29
CA SER A 2 0.82 -0.19 -4.64
C SER A 2 1.68 -1.31 -5.22
N PRO A 3 2.96 -1.07 -5.54
CA PRO A 3 3.89 -2.13 -5.90
C PRO A 3 4.30 -2.97 -4.67
N ALA A 4 3.58 -2.84 -3.55
CA ALA A 4 3.76 -3.64 -2.35
C ALA A 4 3.57 -5.12 -2.68
N ILE A 5 4.56 -5.66 -3.31
CA ILE A 5 4.82 -7.08 -3.20
C ILE A 5 5.12 -7.27 -1.74
N LYS A 6 4.34 -8.09 -1.07
CA LYS A 6 4.61 -8.43 0.32
C LYS A 6 6.06 -8.82 0.43
N SER A 7 6.81 -7.92 1.05
CA SER A 7 8.16 -8.21 1.46
C SER A 7 8.08 -9.50 2.26
N GLY A 8 8.53 -10.62 1.70
CA GLY A 8 8.58 -11.84 2.44
C GLY A 8 7.68 -13.00 1.99
N GLN A 9 6.86 -12.88 0.95
CA GLN A 9 6.33 -14.08 0.31
C GLN A 9 7.36 -14.58 -0.73
N ASP A 10 8.27 -15.39 -0.27
CA ASP A 10 9.19 -16.10 -1.16
C ASP A 10 8.51 -17.34 -1.78
N ALA A 11 9.22 -18.01 -2.67
CA ALA A 11 8.73 -19.22 -3.33
C ALA A 11 8.35 -20.33 -2.33
N THR A 12 9.01 -20.39 -1.16
CA THR A 12 8.76 -21.40 -0.11
C THR A 12 7.39 -21.17 0.54
N VAL A 13 7.05 -19.93 0.86
CA VAL A 13 5.73 -19.59 1.43
C VAL A 13 4.62 -19.87 0.44
N ASN A 14 4.79 -19.50 -0.83
CA ASN A 14 3.81 -19.81 -1.89
C ASN A 14 3.66 -21.33 -2.11
N ALA A 15 4.76 -22.10 -2.07
CA ALA A 15 4.71 -23.56 -2.16
C ALA A 15 3.95 -24.18 -0.97
N GLN A 16 4.17 -23.70 0.24
CA GLN A 16 3.42 -24.14 1.42
C GLN A 16 1.93 -23.81 1.30
N ASN A 17 1.60 -22.60 0.83
CA ASN A 17 0.21 -22.19 0.61
C ASN A 17 -0.45 -23.03 -0.50
N LEU A 18 0.28 -23.42 -1.54
CA LEU A 18 -0.21 -24.37 -2.54
C LEU A 18 -0.51 -25.74 -1.92
N ALA A 19 0.38 -26.26 -1.08
CA ALA A 19 0.13 -27.52 -0.39
C ALA A 19 -1.12 -27.42 0.51
N ASN A 20 -1.31 -26.31 1.22
CA ASN A 20 -2.49 -26.05 2.03
C ASN A 20 -3.76 -25.95 1.16
N LEU A 21 -3.69 -25.33 0.00
CA LEU A 21 -4.79 -25.27 -0.98
C LEU A 21 -5.21 -26.67 -1.42
N LEU A 22 -4.26 -27.50 -1.84
CA LEU A 22 -4.54 -28.86 -2.28
C LEU A 22 -5.17 -29.69 -1.16
N ALA A 23 -4.65 -29.58 0.06
CA ALA A 23 -5.21 -30.26 1.23
C ALA A 23 -6.64 -29.81 1.53
N THR A 24 -6.90 -28.48 1.54
CA THR A 24 -8.24 -27.91 1.80
C THR A 24 -9.24 -28.31 0.72
N ALA A 25 -8.78 -28.38 -0.54
CA ALA A 25 -9.59 -28.80 -1.67
C ALA A 25 -9.79 -30.32 -1.76
N ASN A 26 -9.11 -31.10 -0.91
CA ASN A 26 -9.00 -32.57 -1.04
C ASN A 26 -8.57 -32.99 -2.46
N ALA A 27 -7.60 -32.24 -3.03
CA ALA A 27 -7.11 -32.38 -4.39
C ALA A 27 -5.65 -32.84 -4.38
N THR A 28 -5.24 -33.56 -5.42
CA THR A 28 -3.87 -34.09 -5.58
C THR A 28 -3.02 -33.24 -6.55
N SER A 29 -3.67 -32.34 -7.29
CA SER A 29 -2.99 -31.48 -8.28
C SER A 29 -3.81 -30.21 -8.53
N ILE A 30 -3.17 -29.21 -9.13
CA ILE A 30 -3.84 -27.98 -9.62
C ILE A 30 -4.91 -28.33 -10.68
N ASP A 31 -4.66 -29.29 -11.56
CA ASP A 31 -5.64 -29.69 -12.56
C ASP A 31 -6.95 -30.18 -11.91
N THR A 32 -6.85 -30.86 -10.77
CA THR A 32 -8.04 -31.27 -9.99
C THR A 32 -8.75 -30.04 -9.41
N VAL A 33 -8.02 -29.05 -8.90
CA VAL A 33 -8.59 -27.79 -8.38
C VAL A 33 -9.31 -27.02 -9.49
N LEU A 34 -8.77 -26.96 -10.70
CA LEU A 34 -9.36 -26.28 -11.86
C LEU A 34 -10.70 -26.89 -12.32
N GLN A 35 -11.03 -28.12 -11.88
CA GLN A 35 -12.32 -28.75 -12.18
C GLN A 35 -13.40 -28.44 -11.14
N LEU A 36 -13.06 -27.77 -10.06
CA LEU A 36 -14.02 -27.41 -9.02
C LEU A 36 -14.96 -26.30 -9.50
N SER A 37 -16.18 -26.29 -8.97
CA SER A 37 -17.12 -25.22 -9.22
C SER A 37 -16.64 -23.90 -8.58
N THR A 38 -17.16 -22.76 -9.07
CA THR A 38 -16.90 -21.44 -8.50
C THR A 38 -17.19 -21.40 -7.01
N ASP A 39 -18.33 -21.97 -6.56
CA ASP A 39 -18.71 -21.98 -5.14
C ASP A 39 -17.72 -22.77 -4.29
N GLN A 40 -17.26 -23.91 -4.79
CA GLN A 40 -16.22 -24.70 -4.11
C GLN A 40 -14.92 -23.93 -3.98
N LEU A 41 -14.46 -23.27 -5.05
CA LEU A 41 -13.25 -22.44 -5.03
C LEU A 41 -13.38 -21.25 -4.08
N GLN A 42 -14.54 -20.59 -4.05
CA GLN A 42 -14.80 -19.49 -3.13
C GLN A 42 -14.78 -19.94 -1.67
N ASN A 43 -15.38 -21.08 -1.34
CA ASN A 43 -15.37 -21.64 0.00
C ASN A 43 -13.96 -22.04 0.44
N ILE A 44 -13.16 -22.61 -0.44
CA ILE A 44 -11.75 -22.95 -0.19
C ILE A 44 -10.94 -21.67 0.07
N ASN A 45 -11.11 -20.65 -0.79
CA ASN A 45 -10.46 -19.36 -0.62
C ASN A 45 -10.81 -18.72 0.71
N LEU A 46 -12.09 -18.71 1.07
CA LEU A 46 -12.56 -18.17 2.37
C LEU A 46 -11.90 -18.93 3.55
N ALA A 47 -11.86 -20.25 3.50
CA ALA A 47 -11.24 -21.06 4.54
C ALA A 47 -9.73 -20.77 4.67
N MET A 48 -9.02 -20.63 3.56
CA MET A 48 -7.59 -20.34 3.55
C MET A 48 -7.30 -18.92 4.07
N VAL A 49 -8.07 -17.93 3.65
CA VAL A 49 -7.93 -16.55 4.13
C VAL A 49 -8.22 -16.48 5.62
N ALA A 50 -9.28 -17.15 6.11
CA ALA A 50 -9.63 -17.16 7.52
C ALA A 50 -8.59 -17.87 8.42
N ALA A 51 -7.83 -18.81 7.86
CA ALA A 51 -6.74 -19.49 8.57
C ALA A 51 -5.40 -18.74 8.53
N GLY A 52 -5.29 -17.72 7.69
CA GLY A 52 -4.07 -16.93 7.54
C GLY A 52 -3.90 -15.87 8.65
N PRO A 53 -2.70 -15.27 8.76
CA PRO A 53 -2.50 -14.13 9.63
C PRO A 53 -3.41 -12.95 9.25
N PHE A 54 -3.82 -12.16 10.24
CA PHE A 54 -4.68 -10.98 10.01
C PHE A 54 -4.10 -10.07 8.91
N ALA A 55 -4.98 -9.59 8.05
CA ALA A 55 -4.65 -8.72 6.91
C ALA A 55 -3.61 -9.29 5.93
N SER A 56 -3.28 -10.59 6.02
CA SER A 56 -2.36 -11.22 5.08
C SER A 56 -3.10 -11.77 3.85
N THR A 57 -2.44 -11.75 2.68
CA THR A 57 -2.89 -12.51 1.51
C THR A 57 -2.29 -13.92 1.55
N VAL A 58 -3.07 -14.93 1.15
CA VAL A 58 -2.59 -16.32 1.11
C VAL A 58 -1.55 -16.47 0.01
N PHE A 59 -1.83 -15.95 -1.18
CA PHE A 59 -0.90 -15.91 -2.30
C PHE A 59 -0.53 -14.49 -2.65
N GLY A 60 0.69 -14.31 -3.11
CA GLY A 60 1.17 -13.01 -3.57
C GLY A 60 2.35 -13.18 -4.52
N PRO A 61 2.71 -12.09 -5.22
CA PRO A 61 3.90 -12.06 -6.04
C PRO A 61 5.13 -12.37 -5.18
N SER A 62 6.08 -13.11 -5.71
CA SER A 62 7.37 -13.40 -5.06
C SER A 62 8.52 -13.10 -6.00
N VAL A 63 9.66 -12.78 -5.42
CA VAL A 63 10.91 -12.63 -6.18
C VAL A 63 11.31 -14.00 -6.70
N ASP A 64 11.30 -14.17 -8.02
CA ASP A 64 11.65 -15.41 -8.71
C ASP A 64 12.97 -15.30 -9.52
N GLY A 65 13.57 -14.10 -9.53
CA GLY A 65 14.79 -13.81 -10.26
C GLY A 65 14.62 -13.70 -11.78
N THR A 66 13.41 -13.86 -12.32
CA THR A 66 13.09 -13.85 -13.74
C THR A 66 12.10 -12.75 -14.10
N TYR A 67 10.86 -12.86 -13.63
CA TYR A 67 9.82 -11.85 -13.84
C TYR A 67 9.93 -10.75 -12.78
N ILE A 68 10.06 -11.13 -11.51
CA ILE A 68 10.36 -10.22 -10.41
C ILE A 68 11.80 -10.48 -9.98
N THR A 69 12.71 -9.70 -10.52
CA THR A 69 14.15 -9.97 -10.43
C THR A 69 14.77 -9.60 -9.09
N ASN A 70 14.11 -8.74 -8.32
CA ASN A 70 14.56 -8.31 -7.00
C ASN A 70 13.38 -7.75 -6.20
N TYR A 71 13.63 -7.39 -4.96
CA TYR A 71 12.70 -6.65 -4.11
C TYR A 71 12.24 -5.36 -4.78
N PRO A 72 10.94 -5.03 -4.77
CA PRO A 72 10.43 -3.83 -5.43
C PRO A 72 11.09 -2.55 -4.92
N GLY A 73 11.30 -2.42 -3.61
CA GLY A 73 11.99 -1.28 -3.04
C GLY A 73 13.39 -1.09 -3.63
N ASN A 74 14.16 -2.17 -3.76
CA ASN A 74 15.47 -2.13 -4.40
C ASN A 74 15.40 -1.76 -5.89
N LEU A 75 14.39 -2.27 -6.60
CA LEU A 75 14.22 -1.93 -8.02
C LEU A 75 13.85 -0.45 -8.20
N LEU A 76 12.96 0.07 -7.35
CA LEU A 76 12.55 1.47 -7.37
C LEU A 76 13.72 2.40 -7.04
N THR A 77 14.48 2.13 -5.98
CA THR A 77 15.64 2.95 -5.60
C THR A 77 16.78 2.90 -6.62
N GLN A 78 16.84 1.84 -7.44
CA GLN A 78 17.76 1.72 -8.55
C GLN A 78 17.23 2.34 -9.87
N GLY A 79 16.03 2.93 -9.87
CA GLY A 79 15.40 3.48 -11.06
C GLY A 79 15.04 2.43 -12.12
N LYS A 80 14.87 1.16 -11.74
CA LYS A 80 14.51 0.07 -12.65
C LYS A 80 13.02 0.05 -12.95
N VAL A 81 12.58 1.05 -13.68
CA VAL A 81 11.19 1.26 -14.14
C VAL A 81 11.19 1.58 -15.64
N ASP A 82 10.03 1.51 -16.26
CA ASP A 82 9.87 1.96 -17.64
C ASP A 82 9.74 3.50 -17.68
N HIS A 83 10.81 4.18 -18.03
CA HIS A 83 10.86 5.64 -18.12
C HIS A 83 10.12 6.23 -19.33
N VAL A 84 9.56 5.40 -20.22
CA VAL A 84 8.75 5.88 -21.37
C VAL A 84 7.35 6.28 -20.94
N ILE A 85 6.84 5.71 -19.82
CA ILE A 85 5.52 6.03 -19.30
C ILE A 85 5.56 7.19 -18.31
N GLN A 86 4.48 7.97 -18.28
CA GLN A 86 4.22 8.95 -17.22
C GLN A 86 3.42 8.30 -16.11
N VAL A 87 3.55 8.78 -14.88
CA VAL A 87 2.83 8.25 -13.73
C VAL A 87 2.28 9.39 -12.86
N ILE A 88 1.08 9.17 -12.33
CA ILE A 88 0.56 9.88 -11.16
C ILE A 88 0.71 8.93 -9.97
N VAL A 89 1.27 9.43 -8.88
CA VAL A 89 1.49 8.64 -7.65
C VAL A 89 0.54 9.13 -6.57
N ALA A 90 -0.02 8.20 -5.80
CA ALA A 90 -0.94 8.57 -4.75
C ALA A 90 -0.97 7.57 -3.60
N HIS A 91 -1.41 8.06 -2.45
CA HIS A 91 -1.78 7.25 -1.31
C HIS A 91 -2.86 7.94 -0.48
N ASN A 92 -3.58 7.17 0.34
CA ASN A 92 -4.50 7.71 1.33
C ASN A 92 -3.75 8.05 2.63
N LEU A 93 -4.35 8.86 3.49
CA LEU A 93 -3.74 9.31 4.75
C LEU A 93 -3.45 8.13 5.69
N ASP A 94 -4.45 7.27 5.90
CA ASP A 94 -4.43 6.16 6.87
C ASP A 94 -4.48 4.79 6.18
N GLU A 95 -3.54 4.55 5.26
CA GLU A 95 -3.46 3.30 4.47
C GLU A 95 -3.41 2.04 5.35
N GLY A 96 -2.83 2.11 6.54
CA GLY A 96 -2.65 0.97 7.43
C GLY A 96 -3.87 0.61 8.28
N LEU A 97 -4.86 1.50 8.42
CA LEU A 97 -5.92 1.33 9.42
C LEU A 97 -6.74 0.05 9.21
N LEU A 98 -7.11 -0.27 7.98
CA LEU A 98 -7.86 -1.49 7.66
C LEU A 98 -7.05 -2.79 7.86
N PHE A 99 -5.73 -2.68 7.91
CA PHE A 99 -4.81 -3.80 8.10
C PHE A 99 -4.24 -3.88 9.52
N THR A 100 -4.74 -3.04 10.43
CA THR A 100 -4.31 -3.01 11.82
C THR A 100 -5.07 -4.05 12.63
N ASP A 101 -4.35 -5.05 13.16
CA ASP A 101 -4.95 -6.05 14.05
C ASP A 101 -5.22 -5.42 15.44
N PRO A 102 -6.49 -5.34 15.88
CA PRO A 102 -6.82 -4.81 17.20
C PRO A 102 -6.26 -5.66 18.36
N GLY A 103 -5.81 -6.88 18.10
CA GLY A 103 -5.14 -7.74 19.08
C GLY A 103 -3.69 -7.34 19.38
N VAL A 104 -3.11 -6.42 18.61
CA VAL A 104 -1.74 -5.92 18.84
C VAL A 104 -1.75 -4.85 19.92
N THR A 105 -1.45 -5.25 21.15
CA THR A 105 -1.56 -4.38 22.34
C THR A 105 -0.21 -4.02 23.00
N ASN A 106 0.90 -4.63 22.56
CA ASN A 106 2.24 -4.43 23.12
C ASN A 106 3.32 -4.80 22.09
N ASP A 107 4.61 -4.62 22.46
CA ASP A 107 5.76 -4.89 21.56
C ASP A 107 5.81 -6.35 21.11
N THR A 108 5.59 -7.30 22.01
CA THR A 108 5.62 -8.73 21.67
C THR A 108 4.56 -9.07 20.62
N SER A 109 3.32 -8.58 20.81
CA SER A 109 2.25 -8.79 19.81
C SER A 109 2.51 -8.02 18.52
N PHE A 110 3.19 -6.88 18.57
CA PHE A 110 3.59 -6.12 17.37
C PHE A 110 4.64 -6.87 16.56
N GLU A 111 5.69 -7.37 17.18
CA GLU A 111 6.71 -8.21 16.50
C GLU A 111 6.09 -9.49 15.91
N ALA A 112 5.19 -10.14 16.66
CA ALA A 112 4.48 -11.32 16.17
C ALA A 112 3.61 -11.01 14.96
N PHE A 113 2.90 -9.88 14.98
CA PHE A 113 2.08 -9.41 13.86
C PHE A 113 2.96 -9.10 12.63
N LEU A 114 4.05 -8.35 12.79
CA LEU A 114 5.01 -8.07 11.70
C LEU A 114 5.61 -9.36 11.12
N SER A 115 5.94 -10.33 11.97
CA SER A 115 6.47 -11.64 11.53
C SER A 115 5.44 -12.44 10.73
N GLY A 116 4.18 -12.41 11.14
CA GLY A 116 3.07 -13.04 10.40
C GLY A 116 2.79 -12.34 9.08
N PHE A 117 2.92 -11.03 9.06
CA PHE A 117 2.71 -10.19 7.88
C PHE A 117 3.87 -10.32 6.87
N MET A 118 5.10 -10.53 7.34
CA MET A 118 6.33 -10.65 6.55
C MET A 118 7.12 -11.93 6.93
N PRO A 119 6.60 -13.12 6.60
CA PRO A 119 7.13 -14.39 7.13
C PRO A 119 8.55 -14.72 6.68
N SER A 120 9.05 -14.12 5.59
CA SER A 120 10.41 -14.37 5.09
C SER A 120 11.43 -13.31 5.53
N ILE A 121 10.99 -12.28 6.27
CA ILE A 121 11.92 -11.27 6.77
C ILE A 121 12.65 -11.80 8.04
N PRO A 122 13.98 -11.63 8.13
CA PRO A 122 14.72 -12.06 9.31
C PRO A 122 14.19 -11.43 10.61
N THR A 123 14.14 -12.22 11.69
CA THR A 123 13.67 -11.75 13.00
C THR A 123 14.41 -10.50 13.47
N SER A 124 15.72 -10.36 13.17
CA SER A 124 16.50 -9.17 13.51
C SER A 124 15.93 -7.90 12.86
N LYS A 125 15.43 -7.98 11.64
CA LYS A 125 14.79 -6.84 10.93
C LYS A 125 13.40 -6.55 11.51
N ILE A 126 12.66 -7.58 11.92
CA ILE A 126 11.38 -7.41 12.63
C ILE A 126 11.61 -6.69 13.97
N THR A 127 12.58 -7.12 14.75
CA THR A 127 12.94 -6.44 15.99
C THR A 127 13.41 -5.01 15.73
N GLN A 128 14.23 -4.78 14.70
CA GLN A 128 14.64 -3.43 14.30
C GLN A 128 13.45 -2.53 13.95
N LEU A 129 12.48 -3.05 13.18
CA LEU A 129 11.23 -2.32 12.91
C LEU A 129 10.52 -1.93 14.20
N ALA A 130 10.38 -2.86 15.14
CA ALA A 130 9.64 -2.63 16.37
C ALA A 130 10.36 -1.71 17.36
N THR A 131 11.70 -1.76 17.44
CA THR A 131 12.45 -1.06 18.48
C THR A 131 13.11 0.24 18.03
N GLU A 132 13.51 0.33 16.76
CA GLU A 132 14.28 1.47 16.24
C GLU A 132 13.45 2.32 15.26
N ILE A 133 12.71 1.67 14.35
CA ILE A 133 11.99 2.36 13.29
C ILE A 133 10.63 2.87 13.80
N TYR A 134 9.94 2.05 14.60
CA TYR A 134 8.66 2.40 15.25
C TYR A 134 8.75 2.09 16.76
N PRO A 135 9.58 2.82 17.54
CA PRO A 135 9.74 2.58 18.98
C PRO A 135 8.42 2.77 19.73
N ALA A 136 8.25 2.11 20.90
CA ALA A 136 7.08 2.25 21.77
C ALA A 136 7.10 3.58 22.55
N ASP A 137 7.29 4.69 21.85
CA ASP A 137 7.16 6.04 22.39
C ASP A 137 5.81 6.63 21.97
N PHE A 138 4.87 6.66 22.89
CA PHE A 138 3.51 7.14 22.68
C PHE A 138 3.33 8.61 23.08
N SER A 139 4.41 9.38 23.16
CA SER A 139 4.35 10.81 23.46
C SER A 139 3.77 11.66 22.33
N GLY A 140 3.77 11.14 21.11
CA GLY A 140 3.42 11.90 19.89
C GLY A 140 4.49 12.91 19.46
N ASN A 141 5.62 12.99 20.18
CA ASN A 141 6.68 13.97 19.90
C ASN A 141 7.75 13.45 18.94
N VAL A 142 8.01 12.14 18.96
CA VAL A 142 9.04 11.49 18.14
C VAL A 142 8.42 11.00 16.83
N LEU A 143 7.30 10.28 16.94
CA LEU A 143 6.51 9.79 15.79
C LEU A 143 5.04 10.16 16.01
N PRO A 144 4.24 10.26 14.92
CA PRO A 144 2.87 10.77 14.99
C PRO A 144 1.87 9.69 15.47
N TYR A 145 2.18 9.03 16.58
CA TYR A 145 1.26 8.10 17.23
C TYR A 145 1.31 8.25 18.76
N THR A 146 0.17 8.06 19.40
CA THR A 146 -0.02 8.15 20.85
C THR A 146 -0.59 6.86 21.43
N THR A 147 -0.95 5.91 20.56
CA THR A 147 -1.49 4.61 20.92
C THR A 147 -0.81 3.49 20.15
N GLN A 148 -0.91 2.26 20.67
CA GLN A 148 -0.40 1.08 19.97
C GLN A 148 -1.09 0.86 18.62
N THR A 149 -2.39 1.11 18.53
CA THR A 149 -3.15 1.01 17.28
C THR A 149 -2.60 1.97 16.22
N GLU A 150 -2.41 3.25 16.55
CA GLU A 150 -1.82 4.24 15.61
C GLU A 150 -0.41 3.86 15.18
N ARG A 151 0.42 3.30 16.10
CA ARG A 151 1.75 2.78 15.77
C ARG A 151 1.70 1.67 14.72
N VAL A 152 0.80 0.70 14.88
CA VAL A 152 0.60 -0.40 13.93
C VAL A 152 0.08 0.15 12.61
N THR A 153 -0.91 1.06 12.66
CA THR A 153 -1.48 1.72 11.46
C THR A 153 -0.39 2.41 10.64
N LEU A 154 0.46 3.20 11.31
CA LEU A 154 1.57 3.89 10.63
C LEU A 154 2.55 2.89 10.00
N ALA A 155 3.00 1.89 10.77
CA ALA A 155 3.98 0.92 10.29
C ALA A 155 3.48 0.12 9.09
N ILE A 156 2.23 -0.35 9.13
CA ILE A 156 1.63 -1.12 8.03
C ILE A 156 1.30 -0.23 6.84
N GLY A 157 0.80 0.98 7.06
CA GLY A 157 0.54 1.94 5.98
C GLY A 157 1.80 2.30 5.20
N GLU A 158 2.89 2.59 5.92
CA GLU A 158 4.20 2.86 5.31
C GLU A 158 4.74 1.62 4.59
N GLY A 159 4.67 0.43 5.21
CA GLY A 159 5.18 -0.81 4.64
C GLY A 159 4.37 -1.38 3.47
N LEU A 160 3.08 -1.04 3.36
CA LEU A 160 2.23 -1.53 2.26
C LEU A 160 2.16 -0.57 1.09
N VAL A 161 2.02 0.74 1.35
CA VAL A 161 1.62 1.70 0.32
C VAL A 161 2.53 2.92 0.30
N THR A 162 2.58 3.67 1.39
CA THR A 162 3.09 5.04 1.41
C THR A 162 4.56 5.12 1.01
N CYS A 163 5.42 4.23 1.55
CA CYS A 163 6.84 4.23 1.20
C CYS A 163 7.10 3.75 -0.24
N PHE A 164 6.25 2.88 -0.80
CA PHE A 164 6.37 2.47 -2.19
C PHE A 164 5.85 3.54 -3.15
N ALA A 165 4.90 4.36 -2.73
CA ALA A 165 4.52 5.57 -3.46
C ALA A 165 5.73 6.51 -3.57
N LEU A 166 6.38 6.84 -2.44
CA LEU A 166 7.64 7.59 -2.42
C LEU A 166 8.71 6.95 -3.34
N GLY A 167 8.93 5.63 -3.20
CA GLY A 167 9.90 4.90 -4.01
C GLY A 167 9.63 5.01 -5.51
N THR A 168 8.34 5.03 -5.91
CA THR A 168 7.95 5.25 -7.30
C THR A 168 8.33 6.66 -7.75
N GLY A 169 8.05 7.69 -6.97
CA GLY A 169 8.49 9.06 -7.28
C GLY A 169 10.01 9.15 -7.46
N ILE A 170 10.79 8.54 -6.56
CA ILE A 170 12.26 8.46 -6.66
C ILE A 170 12.69 7.77 -7.96
N ALA A 171 12.08 6.63 -8.31
CA ALA A 171 12.42 5.86 -9.50
C ALA A 171 12.24 6.66 -10.80
N TYR A 172 11.24 7.55 -10.84
CA TYR A 172 11.01 8.47 -11.97
C TYR A 172 11.75 9.81 -11.83
N GLY A 173 12.78 9.88 -10.98
CA GLY A 173 13.62 11.07 -10.81
C GLY A 173 12.88 12.27 -10.21
N ASN A 174 11.87 12.02 -9.40
CA ASN A 174 11.00 13.02 -8.77
C ASN A 174 10.26 13.92 -9.80
N THR A 175 9.96 13.39 -10.97
CA THR A 175 9.19 14.10 -12.02
C THR A 175 7.72 13.67 -12.06
N THR A 176 7.26 12.95 -11.04
CA THR A 176 5.88 12.54 -10.87
C THR A 176 5.00 13.66 -10.35
N HIS A 177 3.69 13.53 -10.56
CA HIS A 177 2.69 14.36 -9.91
C HIS A 177 1.99 13.54 -8.86
N ASP A 178 1.96 14.06 -7.62
CA ASP A 178 1.62 13.24 -6.48
C ASP A 178 0.44 13.85 -5.69
N TYR A 179 -0.45 12.98 -5.16
CA TYR A 179 -1.47 13.41 -4.21
C TYR A 179 -1.58 12.46 -3.01
N GLN A 180 -1.95 13.04 -1.87
CA GLN A 180 -2.38 12.35 -0.67
C GLN A 180 -3.89 12.59 -0.48
N PHE A 181 -4.67 11.53 -0.41
CA PHE A 181 -6.10 11.62 -0.14
C PHE A 181 -6.35 11.59 1.36
N SER A 182 -6.80 12.74 1.91
CA SER A 182 -6.96 12.97 3.36
C SER A 182 -8.39 13.36 3.75
N LEU A 183 -9.39 13.06 2.93
CA LEU A 183 -10.77 13.16 3.37
C LEU A 183 -11.04 12.10 4.44
N PHE A 184 -11.63 12.52 5.54
CA PHE A 184 -11.88 11.64 6.68
C PHE A 184 -12.69 10.38 6.27
N PRO A 185 -12.31 9.19 6.73
CA PRO A 185 -11.16 8.84 7.58
C PRO A 185 -9.82 8.66 6.84
N GLY A 186 -9.77 8.78 5.51
CA GLY A 186 -8.55 8.66 4.72
C GLY A 186 -7.99 7.23 4.63
N ILE A 187 -8.82 6.21 4.77
CA ILE A 187 -8.41 4.81 4.81
C ILE A 187 -8.11 4.24 3.43
N HIS A 188 -7.42 3.11 3.41
CA HIS A 188 -7.06 2.40 2.19
C HIS A 188 -8.23 2.21 1.22
N ALA A 189 -8.01 2.58 -0.04
CA ALA A 189 -8.97 2.51 -1.15
C ALA A 189 -10.21 3.44 -1.03
N GLN A 190 -10.28 4.37 -0.08
CA GLN A 190 -11.41 5.30 0.02
C GLN A 190 -11.47 6.25 -1.18
N ASP A 191 -10.32 6.64 -1.74
CA ASP A 191 -10.22 7.45 -2.95
C ASP A 191 -10.83 6.80 -4.20
N THR A 192 -11.04 5.48 -4.18
CA THR A 192 -11.68 4.73 -5.28
C THR A 192 -13.10 5.22 -5.56
N ALA A 193 -13.88 5.55 -4.52
CA ALA A 193 -15.23 6.08 -4.66
C ALA A 193 -15.25 7.46 -5.36
N TYR A 194 -14.18 8.22 -5.24
CA TYR A 194 -13.99 9.50 -5.89
C TYR A 194 -13.47 9.34 -7.33
N THR A 195 -12.50 8.46 -7.52
CA THR A 195 -11.94 8.16 -8.84
C THR A 195 -12.99 7.61 -9.81
N PHE A 196 -13.86 6.74 -9.32
CA PHE A 196 -14.92 6.10 -10.11
C PHE A 196 -16.32 6.61 -9.77
N TRP A 197 -16.42 7.85 -9.31
CA TRP A 197 -17.69 8.45 -8.94
C TRP A 197 -18.71 8.42 -10.10
N ASN A 198 -19.90 7.92 -9.81
CA ASN A 198 -20.98 7.68 -10.78
C ASN A 198 -22.27 8.48 -10.46
N GLY A 199 -22.17 9.48 -9.58
CA GLY A 199 -23.31 10.29 -9.10
C GLY A 199 -23.86 9.86 -7.74
N GLU A 200 -23.24 8.88 -7.07
CA GLU A 200 -23.59 8.52 -5.70
C GLU A 200 -23.26 9.63 -4.71
N THR A 201 -23.97 9.66 -3.58
CA THR A 201 -23.82 10.70 -2.56
C THR A 201 -23.01 10.26 -1.37
N THR A 202 -22.71 8.97 -1.25
CA THR A 202 -21.89 8.36 -0.20
C THR A 202 -20.92 7.35 -0.78
N ASP A 203 -19.80 7.14 -0.08
CA ASP A 203 -18.88 6.03 -0.37
C ASP A 203 -19.43 4.69 0.12
N THR A 204 -18.64 3.62 -0.02
CA THR A 204 -19.00 2.26 0.42
C THR A 204 -19.13 2.11 1.94
N LEU A 205 -18.63 3.07 2.71
CA LEU A 205 -18.76 3.15 4.18
C LEU A 205 -19.97 4.00 4.61
N GLY A 206 -20.72 4.56 3.65
CA GLY A 206 -21.82 5.47 3.93
C GLY A 206 -21.37 6.90 4.28
N ILE A 207 -20.11 7.26 4.02
CA ILE A 207 -19.57 8.61 4.26
C ILE A 207 -19.96 9.50 3.09
N PRO A 208 -20.49 10.72 3.34
CA PRO A 208 -20.84 11.66 2.28
C PRO A 208 -19.66 11.98 1.38
N LEU A 209 -19.89 11.92 0.07
CA LEU A 209 -18.88 12.26 -0.94
C LEU A 209 -18.85 13.77 -1.19
N GLU A 210 -17.66 14.33 -1.29
CA GLU A 210 -17.44 15.69 -1.75
C GLU A 210 -17.38 15.73 -3.28
N VAL A 211 -18.52 16.01 -3.92
CA VAL A 211 -18.71 15.92 -5.37
C VAL A 211 -17.67 16.72 -6.16
N LEU A 212 -17.29 17.90 -5.68
CA LEU A 212 -16.27 18.72 -6.37
C LEU A 212 -14.89 18.06 -6.35
N VAL A 213 -14.54 17.35 -5.28
CA VAL A 213 -13.30 16.57 -5.21
C VAL A 213 -13.36 15.40 -6.18
N ALA A 214 -14.47 14.65 -6.22
CA ALA A 214 -14.66 13.56 -7.16
C ALA A 214 -14.54 14.04 -8.62
N GLN A 215 -15.19 15.13 -8.98
CA GLN A 215 -15.09 15.72 -10.32
C GLN A 215 -13.66 16.15 -10.66
N THR A 216 -12.94 16.74 -9.72
CA THR A 216 -11.53 17.13 -9.89
C THR A 216 -10.65 15.90 -10.14
N MET A 217 -10.77 14.88 -9.31
CA MET A 217 -9.99 13.64 -9.47
C MET A 217 -10.30 12.95 -10.79
N GLN A 218 -11.55 12.81 -11.17
CA GLN A 218 -11.94 12.25 -12.47
C GLN A 218 -11.38 13.06 -13.64
N THR A 219 -11.35 14.39 -13.53
CA THR A 219 -10.72 15.24 -14.54
C THR A 219 -9.23 14.96 -14.63
N TRP A 220 -8.51 14.83 -13.52
CA TRP A 220 -7.09 14.46 -13.54
C TRP A 220 -6.83 13.15 -14.27
N PHE A 221 -7.59 12.11 -13.96
CA PHE A 221 -7.39 10.79 -14.60
C PHE A 221 -7.79 10.78 -16.08
N THR A 222 -8.86 11.46 -16.45
CA THR A 222 -9.27 11.54 -17.86
C THR A 222 -8.31 12.40 -18.69
N ASP A 223 -7.87 13.53 -18.16
CA ASP A 223 -6.87 14.39 -18.82
C ASP A 223 -5.51 13.69 -18.93
N PHE A 224 -5.12 12.94 -17.88
CA PHE A 224 -3.91 12.12 -17.91
C PHE A 224 -3.99 11.05 -19.01
N ALA A 225 -5.10 10.30 -19.06
CA ALA A 225 -5.32 9.28 -20.09
C ALA A 225 -5.36 9.85 -21.50
N ALA A 226 -5.87 11.08 -21.66
CA ALA A 226 -5.89 11.81 -22.93
C ALA A 226 -4.52 12.45 -23.28
N GLY A 227 -3.52 12.40 -22.39
CA GLY A 227 -2.23 13.06 -22.55
C GLY A 227 -2.29 14.60 -22.45
N THR A 228 -3.36 15.14 -21.85
CA THR A 228 -3.59 16.60 -21.76
C THR A 228 -3.39 17.16 -20.36
N LEU A 229 -3.25 16.32 -19.33
CA LEU A 229 -3.16 16.75 -17.93
C LEU A 229 -2.04 17.79 -17.69
N PHE A 230 -0.89 17.61 -18.32
CA PHE A 230 0.27 18.50 -18.19
C PHE A 230 0.35 19.56 -19.29
N SER A 231 -0.74 19.79 -20.00
CA SER A 231 -0.84 20.81 -21.05
C SER A 231 -1.63 22.02 -20.55
N SER A 232 -1.49 23.16 -21.25
CA SER A 232 -2.34 24.35 -21.03
C SER A 232 -3.81 24.13 -21.33
N ALA A 233 -4.18 22.97 -21.87
CA ALA A 233 -5.56 22.61 -22.15
C ALA A 233 -6.31 22.03 -20.94
N SER A 234 -5.60 21.61 -19.87
CA SER A 234 -6.26 21.16 -18.65
C SER A 234 -6.98 22.31 -17.96
N SER A 235 -8.24 22.09 -17.61
CA SER A 235 -9.10 23.05 -16.89
C SER A 235 -9.04 22.88 -15.38
N SER A 236 -8.37 21.82 -14.91
CA SER A 236 -8.29 21.47 -13.48
C SER A 236 -6.94 21.85 -12.88
N PRO A 237 -6.87 22.26 -11.61
CA PRO A 237 -5.59 22.40 -10.93
C PRO A 237 -4.86 21.06 -10.96
N LEU A 238 -3.59 21.08 -11.36
CA LEU A 238 -2.76 19.87 -11.42
C LEU A 238 -2.41 19.39 -10.02
N PRO A 239 -2.24 18.06 -9.81
CA PRO A 239 -1.51 17.57 -8.65
C PRO A 239 -0.11 18.21 -8.59
N ALA A 240 0.42 18.41 -7.39
CA ALA A 240 1.75 19.00 -7.23
C ALA A 240 2.82 18.15 -7.94
N LEU A 241 3.76 18.82 -8.63
CA LEU A 241 4.98 18.16 -9.08
C LEU A 241 5.82 17.81 -7.86
N TYR A 242 6.20 16.57 -7.71
CA TYR A 242 6.95 16.10 -6.55
C TYR A 242 8.27 16.86 -6.36
N GLY A 243 9.11 16.88 -7.37
CA GLY A 243 10.33 17.67 -7.41
C GLY A 243 11.30 17.37 -6.27
N SER A 244 12.34 18.21 -6.16
CA SER A 244 13.32 18.12 -5.06
C SER A 244 12.74 18.54 -3.69
N GLY A 245 11.59 19.20 -3.67
CA GLY A 245 10.90 19.63 -2.45
C GLY A 245 10.01 18.55 -1.83
N ALA A 246 9.93 17.37 -2.46
CA ALA A 246 9.02 16.30 -2.04
C ALA A 246 7.59 16.84 -1.82
N SER A 247 7.02 17.49 -2.84
CA SER A 247 5.71 18.12 -2.75
C SER A 247 4.61 17.15 -3.17
N THR A 248 3.56 17.04 -2.36
CA THR A 248 2.35 16.28 -2.71
C THR A 248 1.12 17.16 -2.57
N THR A 249 0.06 16.90 -3.35
CA THR A 249 -1.22 17.57 -3.19
C THR A 249 -2.04 16.88 -2.13
N ASN A 250 -2.24 17.54 -0.99
CA ASN A 250 -3.11 17.04 0.05
C ASN A 250 -4.58 17.41 -0.27
N ILE A 251 -5.43 16.39 -0.40
CA ILE A 251 -6.87 16.51 -0.68
C ILE A 251 -7.62 16.41 0.65
N THR A 252 -8.21 17.52 1.08
CA THR A 252 -8.98 17.61 2.32
C THR A 252 -10.37 18.22 2.07
N SER A 253 -11.24 18.23 3.07
CA SER A 253 -12.51 18.97 3.01
C SER A 253 -12.31 20.49 2.87
N GLY A 254 -11.13 21.00 3.22
CA GLY A 254 -10.73 22.41 3.00
C GLY A 254 -10.25 22.69 1.58
N GLY A 255 -10.18 21.68 0.71
CA GLY A 255 -9.71 21.80 -0.67
C GLY A 255 -8.34 21.16 -0.92
N LEU A 256 -7.68 21.63 -1.97
CA LEU A 256 -6.41 21.10 -2.47
C LEU A 256 -5.26 22.01 -2.01
N THR A 257 -4.27 21.48 -1.32
CA THR A 257 -3.09 22.21 -0.88
C THR A 257 -1.82 21.45 -1.16
N ALA A 258 -0.78 22.12 -1.64
CA ALA A 258 0.55 21.51 -1.74
C ALA A 258 1.18 21.44 -0.34
N VAL A 259 1.67 20.26 0.03
CA VAL A 259 2.34 20.00 1.31
C VAL A 259 3.63 19.24 1.06
N HIS A 260 4.53 19.22 2.05
CA HIS A 260 5.66 18.30 2.03
C HIS A 260 5.15 16.87 2.26
N ASP A 261 5.60 15.91 1.46
CA ASP A 261 5.19 14.51 1.57
C ASP A 261 5.62 13.92 2.92
N PRO A 262 4.68 13.46 3.76
CA PRO A 262 5.01 12.80 5.02
C PRO A 262 5.84 11.52 4.85
N ALA A 263 5.78 10.87 3.68
CA ALA A 263 6.56 9.69 3.35
C ALA A 263 8.05 10.00 3.10
N ALA A 264 8.42 11.25 2.85
CA ALA A 264 9.81 11.67 2.63
C ALA A 264 10.62 11.64 3.94
N ASN A 265 10.77 10.46 4.53
CA ASN A 265 11.40 10.23 5.83
C ASN A 265 12.31 8.99 5.83
N SER A 266 13.12 8.83 6.90
CA SER A 266 14.08 7.72 7.04
C SER A 266 13.41 6.35 7.24
N ARG A 267 12.19 6.28 7.75
CA ARG A 267 11.46 5.01 7.90
C ARG A 267 11.14 4.43 6.52
N CYS A 268 10.73 5.28 5.58
CA CYS A 268 10.51 4.85 4.21
C CYS A 268 11.80 4.37 3.51
N GLN A 269 12.96 4.98 3.83
CA GLN A 269 14.24 4.44 3.35
C GLN A 269 14.46 3.00 3.86
N PHE A 270 14.14 2.72 5.12
CA PHE A 270 14.24 1.36 5.67
C PHE A 270 13.29 0.39 4.96
N TRP A 271 12.04 0.78 4.71
CA TRP A 271 11.09 -0.07 3.97
C TRP A 271 11.53 -0.35 2.55
N LEU A 272 12.19 0.58 1.89
CA LEU A 272 12.61 0.41 0.50
C LEU A 272 13.86 -0.48 0.37
N THR A 273 14.84 -0.36 1.25
CA THR A 273 16.13 -1.06 1.12
C THR A 273 16.58 -1.81 2.37
N GLY A 274 16.28 -1.30 3.57
CA GLY A 274 16.79 -1.81 4.82
C GLY A 274 16.31 -3.21 5.22
N LEU A 275 15.23 -3.71 4.62
CA LEU A 275 14.74 -5.08 4.86
C LEU A 275 15.64 -6.14 4.22
N THR A 276 16.41 -5.79 3.19
CA THR A 276 17.21 -6.72 2.39
C THR A 276 18.71 -6.53 2.58
N GLU A 277 19.13 -5.48 3.27
CA GLU A 277 20.49 -5.23 3.73
C GLU A 277 20.71 -5.88 5.11
#